data_b322ddac53dc8f67726ecf05f146e3df
#
_entry.id   b322ddac53dc8f67726ecf05f146e3df
#
_cell.length_a   1.000
_cell.length_b   1.000
_cell.length_c   1.000
_cell.angle_alpha   90.00
_cell.angle_beta   90.00
_cell.angle_gamma   90.00
#
_symmetry.space_group_name_H-M   'P 1'
#
loop_
_entity.id
_entity.type
_entity.pdbx_description
1 polymer ?
#
loop_
_entity_poly.entity_id
_entity_poly.type
_entity_poly.pdbx_seq_one_letter_code
_entity_poly.pdbx_strand_id
1 'polypeptide(L)'
;MEKATEILTIPKAAEYCSVTRMTMWRWVKSGNLRASVTPGGHHRILKEDLEAFLREKGMGPMAGKHFPTQRILIVDDDPIIRDVLSRMLSKRRFKTEVAADGFEAGVRLMQFKPNLMILDLMMPGMDGFEVCEQVKKDPMIAYVKILVLTGYGRDDYRERVMASGADGFLAKPVNQDEIFQCIGNLIGMEELRD
;
A
#
# COMPACT_ATOMS: atom_id res chain seq x y z
N MET A 1 14.66 -9.89 -37.85
CA MET A 1 14.20 -8.69 -37.11
C MET A 1 14.62 -8.87 -35.68
N GLU A 2 15.71 -8.20 -35.24
CA GLU A 2 16.14 -8.20 -33.84
C GLU A 2 15.04 -7.58 -32.98
N LYS A 3 14.55 -8.35 -32.00
CA LYS A 3 13.68 -7.80 -30.96
C LYS A 3 14.52 -6.82 -30.14
N ALA A 4 14.17 -5.54 -30.20
CA ALA A 4 14.79 -4.55 -29.32
C ALA A 4 14.65 -5.01 -27.86
N THR A 5 15.77 -5.27 -27.21
CA THR A 5 15.82 -5.70 -25.80
C THR A 5 15.39 -4.54 -24.92
N GLU A 6 14.18 -4.61 -24.37
CA GLU A 6 13.62 -3.57 -23.50
C GLU A 6 14.26 -3.65 -22.12
N ILE A 7 14.83 -2.53 -21.66
CA ILE A 7 15.52 -2.41 -20.37
C ILE A 7 14.66 -1.54 -19.43
N LEU A 8 14.35 -2.08 -18.26
CA LEU A 8 13.53 -1.45 -17.25
C LEU A 8 14.38 -0.93 -16.07
N THR A 9 13.99 0.22 -15.51
CA THR A 9 14.47 0.66 -14.19
C THR A 9 13.70 -0.06 -13.08
N ILE A 10 14.21 -0.03 -11.83
CA ILE A 10 13.50 -0.61 -10.68
C ILE A 10 12.06 -0.08 -10.58
N PRO A 11 11.77 1.24 -10.69
CA PRO A 11 10.39 1.74 -10.69
C PRO A 11 9.54 1.17 -11.82
N LYS A 12 10.04 1.18 -13.06
CA LYS A 12 9.30 0.66 -14.22
C LYS A 12 9.07 -0.86 -14.15
N ALA A 13 10.05 -1.62 -13.64
CA ALA A 13 9.90 -3.05 -13.44
C ALA A 13 8.89 -3.37 -12.33
N ALA A 14 8.87 -2.57 -11.25
CA ALA A 14 7.90 -2.69 -10.17
C ALA A 14 6.47 -2.41 -10.69
N GLU A 15 6.30 -1.37 -11.48
CA GLU A 15 5.06 -1.04 -12.16
C GLU A 15 4.61 -2.15 -13.10
N TYR A 16 5.51 -2.66 -13.95
CA TYR A 16 5.22 -3.77 -14.88
C TYR A 16 4.70 -5.03 -14.18
N CYS A 17 5.19 -5.31 -12.96
CA CYS A 17 4.78 -6.46 -12.15
C CYS A 17 3.69 -6.15 -11.13
N SER A 18 3.23 -4.89 -11.04
CA SER A 18 2.29 -4.43 -10.01
C SER A 18 2.74 -4.75 -8.59
N VAL A 19 4.03 -4.53 -8.31
CA VAL A 19 4.64 -4.70 -6.98
C VAL A 19 5.26 -3.37 -6.52
N THR A 20 5.53 -3.26 -5.21
CA THR A 20 6.21 -2.08 -4.69
C THR A 20 7.67 -2.01 -5.19
N ARG A 21 8.23 -0.79 -5.30
CA ARG A 21 9.66 -0.59 -5.61
C ARG A 21 10.57 -1.35 -4.63
N MET A 22 10.16 -1.45 -3.37
CA MET A 22 10.89 -2.18 -2.32
C MET A 22 10.88 -3.69 -2.59
N THR A 23 9.76 -4.26 -3.03
CA THR A 23 9.67 -5.67 -3.42
C THR A 23 10.57 -5.96 -4.61
N MET A 24 10.52 -5.13 -5.65
CA MET A 24 11.38 -5.25 -6.83
C MET A 24 12.86 -5.15 -6.44
N TRP A 25 13.21 -4.15 -5.62
CA TRP A 25 14.57 -3.96 -5.13
C TRP A 25 15.06 -5.16 -4.31
N ARG A 26 14.20 -5.75 -3.46
CA ARG A 26 14.52 -6.96 -2.68
C ARG A 26 14.82 -8.14 -3.59
N TRP A 27 14.05 -8.36 -4.65
CA TRP A 27 14.30 -9.44 -5.61
C TRP A 27 15.64 -9.28 -6.32
N VAL A 28 16.00 -8.07 -6.70
CA VAL A 28 17.31 -7.77 -7.29
C VAL A 28 18.44 -7.94 -6.27
N LYS A 29 18.28 -7.40 -5.07
CA LYS A 29 19.29 -7.43 -4.01
C LYS A 29 19.57 -8.83 -3.49
N SER A 30 18.55 -9.70 -3.41
CA SER A 30 18.69 -11.11 -3.02
C SER A 30 19.25 -12.00 -4.13
N GLY A 31 19.50 -11.45 -5.34
CA GLY A 31 19.97 -12.22 -6.49
C GLY A 31 18.88 -13.08 -7.17
N ASN A 32 17.64 -13.01 -6.70
CA ASN A 32 16.53 -13.76 -7.30
C ASN A 32 16.12 -13.22 -8.68
N LEU A 33 16.33 -11.93 -8.91
CA LEU A 33 16.11 -11.30 -10.21
C LEU A 33 17.41 -10.68 -10.71
N ARG A 34 17.84 -11.08 -11.91
CA ARG A 34 19.05 -10.56 -12.56
C ARG A 34 18.87 -9.10 -12.93
N ALA A 35 19.86 -8.27 -12.57
CA ALA A 35 19.92 -6.87 -12.95
C ALA A 35 21.37 -6.46 -13.18
N SER A 36 21.62 -5.63 -14.19
CA SER A 36 22.88 -4.93 -14.37
C SER A 36 22.91 -3.63 -13.61
N VAL A 37 24.11 -3.12 -13.28
CA VAL A 37 24.29 -1.86 -12.56
C VAL A 37 25.05 -0.91 -13.47
N THR A 38 24.52 0.29 -13.67
CA THR A 38 25.24 1.35 -14.42
C THR A 38 26.40 1.93 -13.59
N PRO A 39 27.37 2.61 -14.20
CA PRO A 39 28.45 3.28 -13.46
C PRO A 39 27.94 4.26 -12.38
N GLY A 40 26.74 4.82 -12.55
CA GLY A 40 26.07 5.67 -11.56
C GLY A 40 25.27 4.90 -10.48
N GLY A 41 25.44 3.56 -10.35
CA GLY A 41 24.80 2.76 -9.30
C GLY A 41 23.32 2.43 -9.55
N HIS A 42 22.78 2.74 -10.72
CA HIS A 42 21.38 2.47 -11.02
C HIS A 42 21.18 1.06 -11.58
N HIS A 43 20.28 0.29 -11.00
CA HIS A 43 19.90 -1.05 -11.49
C HIS A 43 19.09 -0.96 -12.80
N ARG A 44 19.40 -1.89 -13.71
CA ARG A 44 18.74 -2.09 -15.00
C ARG A 44 18.35 -3.56 -15.14
N ILE A 45 17.10 -3.82 -15.42
CA ILE A 45 16.51 -5.15 -15.50
C ILE A 45 16.11 -5.37 -16.96
N LEU A 46 16.54 -6.47 -17.55
CA LEU A 46 16.03 -6.88 -18.85
C LEU A 46 14.59 -7.39 -18.69
N LYS A 47 13.70 -6.93 -19.54
CA LYS A 47 12.29 -7.33 -19.48
C LYS A 47 12.12 -8.84 -19.62
N GLU A 48 12.93 -9.47 -20.45
CA GLU A 48 12.95 -10.92 -20.64
C GLU A 48 13.34 -11.68 -19.35
N ASP A 49 14.34 -11.19 -18.62
CA ASP A 49 14.76 -11.77 -17.33
C ASP A 49 13.64 -11.63 -16.29
N LEU A 50 12.97 -10.47 -16.29
CA LEU A 50 11.82 -10.22 -15.41
C LEU A 50 10.66 -11.17 -15.72
N GLU A 51 10.31 -11.34 -16.99
CA GLU A 51 9.24 -12.25 -17.43
C GLU A 51 9.58 -13.72 -17.14
N ALA A 52 10.85 -14.11 -17.31
CA ALA A 52 11.31 -15.45 -16.96
C ALA A 52 11.18 -15.71 -15.45
N PHE A 53 11.62 -14.76 -14.63
CA PHE A 53 11.50 -14.80 -13.18
C PHE A 53 10.03 -14.91 -12.73
N LEU A 54 9.13 -14.11 -13.33
CA LEU A 54 7.70 -14.16 -13.03
C LEU A 54 7.09 -15.52 -13.36
N ARG A 55 7.45 -16.12 -14.51
CA ARG A 55 7.01 -17.46 -14.87
C ARG A 55 7.49 -18.54 -13.89
N GLU A 56 8.75 -18.46 -13.46
CA GLU A 56 9.34 -19.38 -12.47
C GLU A 56 8.61 -19.31 -11.13
N LYS A 57 8.20 -18.11 -10.73
CA LYS A 57 7.44 -17.88 -9.48
C LYS A 57 5.93 -18.14 -9.60
N GLY A 58 5.46 -18.64 -10.75
CA GLY A 58 4.04 -18.83 -11.01
C GLY A 58 3.26 -17.52 -11.15
N MET A 59 3.98 -16.42 -11.34
CA MET A 59 3.43 -15.10 -11.65
C MET A 59 3.45 -14.99 -13.19
N GLY A 60 2.32 -15.19 -13.86
CA GLY A 60 2.24 -15.03 -15.32
C GLY A 60 2.60 -13.60 -15.76
N PRO A 61 3.02 -13.41 -17.05
CA PRO A 61 3.21 -12.07 -17.59
C PRO A 61 1.88 -11.34 -17.51
N MET A 62 1.81 -10.28 -16.72
CA MET A 62 0.62 -9.43 -16.61
C MET A 62 0.50 -8.52 -17.83
N ALA A 63 0.35 -9.09 -19.01
CA ALA A 63 -0.06 -8.39 -20.20
C ALA A 63 -1.57 -8.16 -20.12
N GLY A 64 -1.98 -7.13 -19.41
CA GLY A 64 -3.37 -6.70 -19.26
C GLY A 64 -3.69 -6.41 -17.80
N LYS A 65 -3.63 -5.15 -17.42
CA LYS A 65 -4.26 -4.47 -16.25
C LYS A 65 -4.91 -5.36 -15.16
N HIS A 66 -4.19 -6.33 -14.60
CA HIS A 66 -4.56 -6.96 -13.35
C HIS A 66 -3.56 -6.51 -12.28
N PHE A 67 -3.78 -5.34 -11.73
CA PHE A 67 -3.16 -4.99 -10.44
C PHE A 67 -3.56 -6.08 -9.44
N PRO A 68 -2.61 -6.65 -8.65
CA PRO A 68 -3.01 -7.52 -7.56
C PRO A 68 -4.04 -6.75 -6.74
N THR A 69 -5.17 -7.40 -6.44
CA THR A 69 -6.25 -6.76 -5.69
C THR A 69 -5.68 -6.19 -4.41
N GLN A 70 -5.59 -4.85 -4.34
CA GLN A 70 -5.05 -4.18 -3.16
C GLN A 70 -5.98 -4.43 -1.99
N ARG A 71 -5.38 -4.77 -0.85
CA ARG A 71 -6.10 -5.11 0.39
C ARG A 71 -6.04 -3.90 1.31
N ILE A 72 -7.22 -3.46 1.76
CA ILE A 72 -7.36 -2.32 2.67
C ILE A 72 -8.06 -2.78 3.94
N LEU A 73 -7.43 -2.57 5.08
CA LEU A 73 -8.04 -2.75 6.39
C LEU A 73 -8.66 -1.42 6.84
N ILE A 74 -9.91 -1.44 7.26
CA ILE A 74 -10.63 -0.27 7.78
C ILE A 74 -10.79 -0.47 9.28
N VAL A 75 -10.28 0.46 10.07
CA VAL A 75 -10.30 0.43 11.53
C VAL A 75 -11.00 1.69 12.04
N ASP A 76 -12.21 1.53 12.55
CA ASP A 76 -13.07 2.62 13.03
C ASP A 76 -14.11 1.99 13.97
N ASP A 77 -14.45 2.60 15.10
CA ASP A 77 -15.43 2.06 16.04
C ASP A 77 -16.88 2.24 15.53
N ASP A 78 -17.12 3.21 14.64
CA ASP A 78 -18.45 3.43 14.05
C ASP A 78 -18.74 2.41 12.93
N PRO A 79 -19.74 1.50 13.14
CA PRO A 79 -20.10 0.52 12.13
C PRO A 79 -20.63 1.13 10.82
N ILE A 80 -21.19 2.34 10.88
CA ILE A 80 -21.69 3.04 9.68
C ILE A 80 -20.50 3.48 8.82
N ILE A 81 -19.47 4.03 9.43
CA ILE A 81 -18.26 4.46 8.72
C ILE A 81 -17.57 3.25 8.09
N ARG A 82 -17.42 2.15 8.83
CA ARG A 82 -16.86 0.90 8.29
C ARG A 82 -17.61 0.39 7.07
N ASP A 83 -18.95 0.37 7.12
CA ASP A 83 -19.80 -0.10 6.02
C ASP A 83 -19.69 0.83 4.80
N VAL A 84 -19.78 2.15 5.00
CA VAL A 84 -19.66 3.14 3.93
C VAL A 84 -18.31 3.03 3.22
N LEU A 85 -17.21 3.02 3.97
CA LEU A 85 -15.86 2.90 3.40
C LEU A 85 -15.68 1.56 2.68
N SER A 86 -16.14 0.46 3.27
CA SER A 86 -16.04 -0.88 2.67
C SER A 86 -16.78 -0.95 1.33
N ARG A 87 -18.01 -0.46 1.27
CA ARG A 87 -18.80 -0.42 0.02
C ARG A 87 -18.15 0.47 -1.04
N MET A 88 -17.67 1.64 -0.64
CA MET A 88 -17.02 2.61 -1.52
C MET A 88 -15.76 2.00 -2.14
N LEU A 89 -14.90 1.39 -1.33
CA LEU A 89 -13.65 0.77 -1.75
C LEU A 89 -13.88 -0.48 -2.62
N SER A 90 -14.88 -1.30 -2.27
CA SER A 90 -15.23 -2.50 -3.05
C SER A 90 -15.68 -2.17 -4.47
N LYS A 91 -16.35 -1.03 -4.71
CA LYS A 91 -16.72 -0.56 -6.06
C LYS A 91 -15.50 -0.29 -6.95
N ARG A 92 -14.36 0.06 -6.36
CA ARG A 92 -13.07 0.24 -7.04
C ARG A 92 -12.19 -1.01 -7.00
N ARG A 93 -12.78 -2.19 -6.71
CA ARG A 93 -12.12 -3.51 -6.70
C ARG A 93 -11.05 -3.69 -5.63
N PHE A 94 -11.07 -2.89 -4.57
CA PHE A 94 -10.28 -3.19 -3.38
C PHE A 94 -10.87 -4.37 -2.63
N LYS A 95 -10.01 -5.23 -2.09
CA LYS A 95 -10.44 -6.21 -1.10
C LYS A 95 -10.37 -5.55 0.26
N THR A 96 -11.48 -5.55 1.00
CA THR A 96 -11.57 -4.88 2.30
C THR A 96 -11.85 -5.86 3.42
N GLU A 97 -11.25 -5.63 4.57
CA GLU A 97 -11.66 -6.16 5.87
C GLU A 97 -11.82 -4.99 6.83
N VAL A 98 -12.58 -5.23 7.89
CA VAL A 98 -12.90 -4.21 8.90
C VAL A 98 -12.47 -4.68 10.28
N ALA A 99 -12.18 -3.73 11.16
CA ALA A 99 -11.95 -3.94 12.59
C ALA A 99 -12.63 -2.82 13.37
N ALA A 100 -13.23 -3.16 14.51
CA ALA A 100 -13.95 -2.21 15.37
C ALA A 100 -13.07 -1.61 16.47
N ASP A 101 -11.89 -2.22 16.71
CA ASP A 101 -10.96 -1.82 17.75
C ASP A 101 -9.53 -2.28 17.39
N GLY A 102 -8.57 -1.97 18.25
CA GLY A 102 -7.18 -2.29 18.01
C GLY A 102 -6.80 -3.73 18.18
N PHE A 103 -7.50 -4.45 19.01
CA PHE A 103 -7.25 -5.88 19.15
C PHE A 103 -7.63 -6.59 17.85
N GLU A 104 -8.83 -6.32 17.34
CA GLU A 104 -9.28 -6.86 16.06
C GLU A 104 -8.37 -6.39 14.91
N ALA A 105 -7.96 -5.11 14.91
CA ALA A 105 -7.02 -4.57 13.93
C ALA A 105 -5.69 -5.34 13.92
N GLY A 106 -5.10 -5.64 15.08
CA GLY A 106 -3.88 -6.43 15.21
C GLY A 106 -4.03 -7.83 14.61
N VAL A 107 -5.14 -8.53 14.93
CA VAL A 107 -5.42 -9.86 14.37
C VAL A 107 -5.55 -9.79 12.83
N ARG A 108 -6.31 -8.80 12.31
CA ARG A 108 -6.51 -8.61 10.87
C ARG A 108 -5.23 -8.24 10.14
N LEU A 109 -4.38 -7.40 10.72
CA LEU A 109 -3.08 -7.06 10.14
C LEU A 109 -2.25 -8.31 9.84
N MET A 110 -2.20 -9.25 10.77
CA MET A 110 -1.44 -10.49 10.61
C MET A 110 -2.08 -11.46 9.62
N GLN A 111 -3.40 -11.62 9.64
CA GLN A 111 -4.12 -12.59 8.81
C GLN A 111 -4.37 -12.08 7.40
N PHE A 112 -4.88 -10.88 7.28
CA PHE A 112 -5.29 -10.28 6.03
C PHE A 112 -4.11 -9.68 5.25
N LYS A 113 -3.05 -9.25 5.93
CA LYS A 113 -1.83 -8.64 5.36
C LYS A 113 -2.18 -7.51 4.39
N PRO A 114 -2.81 -6.43 4.85
CA PRO A 114 -3.25 -5.33 4.00
C PRO A 114 -2.06 -4.58 3.40
N ASN A 115 -2.30 -3.89 2.28
CA ASN A 115 -1.36 -2.95 1.68
C ASN A 115 -1.49 -1.57 2.34
N LEU A 116 -2.71 -1.24 2.78
CA LEU A 116 -3.05 0.02 3.44
C LEU A 116 -4.05 -0.24 4.56
N MET A 117 -3.89 0.49 5.65
CA MET A 117 -4.85 0.58 6.76
C MET A 117 -5.42 2.00 6.78
N ILE A 118 -6.75 2.12 6.78
CA ILE A 118 -7.46 3.36 7.13
C ILE A 118 -7.77 3.26 8.61
N LEU A 119 -7.32 4.24 9.39
CA LEU A 119 -7.38 4.21 10.85
C LEU A 119 -8.06 5.48 11.39
N ASP A 120 -9.14 5.32 12.16
CA ASP A 120 -9.59 6.39 13.05
C ASP A 120 -8.70 6.43 14.30
N LEU A 121 -8.39 7.64 14.76
CA LEU A 121 -7.61 7.83 15.99
C LEU A 121 -8.46 7.77 17.25
N MET A 122 -9.75 8.07 17.13
CA MET A 122 -10.63 8.31 18.26
C MET A 122 -11.55 7.11 18.52
N MET A 123 -10.93 6.00 18.89
CA MET A 123 -11.66 4.79 19.27
C MET A 123 -11.59 4.59 20.78
N PRO A 124 -12.69 4.20 21.45
CA PRO A 124 -12.68 3.91 22.88
C PRO A 124 -11.65 2.83 23.26
N GLY A 125 -10.87 3.14 24.28
CA GLY A 125 -9.90 2.15 24.83
C GLY A 125 -8.63 1.95 24.01
N MET A 126 -8.39 2.74 22.96
CA MET A 126 -7.19 2.64 22.13
C MET A 126 -6.66 4.01 21.73
N ASP A 127 -5.36 4.20 21.88
CA ASP A 127 -4.67 5.36 21.30
C ASP A 127 -4.23 5.03 19.88
N GLY A 128 -4.90 5.65 18.88
CA GLY A 128 -4.56 5.44 17.47
C GLY A 128 -3.13 5.87 17.11
N PHE A 129 -2.50 6.75 17.89
CA PHE A 129 -1.08 7.10 17.73
C PHE A 129 -0.20 5.90 18.10
N GLU A 130 -0.51 5.21 19.20
CA GLU A 130 0.21 3.99 19.60
C GLU A 130 0.09 2.91 18.52
N VAL A 131 -1.08 2.77 17.89
CA VAL A 131 -1.26 1.83 16.77
C VAL A 131 -0.33 2.15 15.61
N CYS A 132 -0.25 3.43 15.20
CA CYS A 132 0.67 3.85 14.15
C CYS A 132 2.11 3.45 14.50
N GLU A 133 2.55 3.79 15.72
CA GLU A 133 3.90 3.46 16.18
C GLU A 133 4.17 1.95 16.22
N GLN A 134 3.25 1.16 16.77
CA GLN A 134 3.40 -0.29 16.87
C GLN A 134 3.49 -0.94 15.48
N VAL A 135 2.63 -0.54 14.56
CA VAL A 135 2.66 -1.05 13.19
C VAL A 135 4.00 -0.72 12.50
N LYS A 136 4.53 0.50 12.70
CA LYS A 136 5.78 0.91 12.07
C LYS A 136 7.03 0.32 12.73
N LYS A 137 6.96 -0.02 14.01
CA LYS A 137 8.05 -0.68 14.76
C LYS A 137 8.15 -2.17 14.46
N ASP A 138 7.07 -2.83 14.10
CA ASP A 138 7.07 -4.27 13.82
C ASP A 138 7.52 -4.56 12.37
N PRO A 139 8.70 -5.21 12.17
CA PRO A 139 9.22 -5.51 10.84
C PRO A 139 8.29 -6.37 9.97
N MET A 140 7.38 -7.12 10.58
CA MET A 140 6.45 -8.00 9.86
C MET A 140 5.32 -7.23 9.16
N ILE A 141 4.95 -6.07 9.69
CA ILE A 141 3.82 -5.25 9.22
C ILE A 141 4.19 -3.79 8.92
N ALA A 142 5.44 -3.36 9.16
CA ALA A 142 5.89 -1.98 8.89
C ALA A 142 5.71 -1.53 7.43
N TYR A 143 5.54 -2.48 6.50
CA TYR A 143 5.26 -2.19 5.09
C TYR A 143 3.86 -1.63 4.85
N VAL A 144 2.91 -1.85 5.79
CA VAL A 144 1.53 -1.40 5.67
C VAL A 144 1.50 0.12 5.67
N LYS A 145 0.86 0.70 4.65
CA LYS A 145 0.61 2.13 4.60
C LYS A 145 -0.51 2.49 5.56
N ILE A 146 -0.36 3.59 6.31
CA ILE A 146 -1.36 4.05 7.27
C ILE A 146 -1.92 5.38 6.79
N LEU A 147 -3.20 5.39 6.46
CA LEU A 147 -3.99 6.59 6.20
C LEU A 147 -4.88 6.84 7.42
N VAL A 148 -4.58 7.90 8.17
CA VAL A 148 -5.43 8.33 9.28
C VAL A 148 -6.61 9.12 8.74
N LEU A 149 -7.81 8.76 9.21
CA LEU A 149 -9.07 9.41 8.86
C LEU A 149 -9.83 9.74 10.17
N THR A 150 -9.76 10.98 10.65
CA THR A 150 -10.26 11.35 11.97
C THR A 150 -11.08 12.63 11.97
N GLY A 151 -11.99 12.79 12.97
CA GLY A 151 -12.77 14.01 13.18
C GLY A 151 -11.96 15.22 13.68
N TYR A 152 -10.71 15.03 14.06
CA TYR A 152 -9.85 16.10 14.55
C TYR A 152 -8.95 16.67 13.46
N GLY A 153 -9.33 17.80 12.88
CA GLY A 153 -8.67 18.45 11.74
C GLY A 153 -7.75 19.63 12.10
N ARG A 154 -7.23 19.74 13.34
CA ARG A 154 -6.29 20.81 13.69
C ARG A 154 -4.89 20.53 13.18
N ASP A 155 -4.16 21.56 12.81
CA ASP A 155 -2.80 21.44 12.24
C ASP A 155 -1.82 20.75 13.20
N ASP A 156 -1.92 20.99 14.50
CA ASP A 156 -1.14 20.34 15.55
C ASP A 156 -1.35 18.82 15.60
N TYR A 157 -2.57 18.36 15.31
CA TYR A 157 -2.88 16.93 15.20
C TYR A 157 -2.23 16.26 13.99
N ARG A 158 -2.21 16.93 12.84
CA ARG A 158 -1.58 16.41 11.63
C ARG A 158 -0.09 16.14 11.85
N GLU A 159 0.64 17.10 12.42
CA GLU A 159 2.07 16.94 12.70
C GLU A 159 2.32 15.75 13.65
N ARG A 160 1.53 15.64 14.69
CA ARG A 160 1.63 14.55 15.65
C ARG A 160 1.32 13.17 15.01
N VAL A 161 0.29 13.10 14.17
CA VAL A 161 -0.07 11.89 13.41
C VAL A 161 1.08 11.46 12.49
N MET A 162 1.66 12.37 11.75
CA MET A 162 2.79 12.05 10.86
C MET A 162 4.03 11.64 11.66
N ALA A 163 4.28 12.26 12.81
CA ALA A 163 5.38 11.89 13.71
C ALA A 163 5.20 10.49 14.32
N SER A 164 3.97 10.01 14.52
CA SER A 164 3.70 8.64 14.98
C SER A 164 3.90 7.57 13.89
N GLY A 165 4.24 7.98 12.67
CA GLY A 165 4.55 7.07 11.56
C GLY A 165 3.42 6.84 10.56
N ALA A 166 2.32 7.62 10.62
CA ALA A 166 1.31 7.60 9.58
C ALA A 166 1.90 8.05 8.24
N ASP A 167 1.42 7.47 7.14
CA ASP A 167 1.85 7.82 5.77
C ASP A 167 0.94 8.88 5.13
N GLY A 168 -0.28 9.07 5.68
CA GLY A 168 -1.24 10.05 5.22
C GLY A 168 -2.25 10.44 6.29
N PHE A 169 -2.88 11.61 6.11
CA PHE A 169 -3.86 12.16 7.03
C PHE A 169 -4.99 12.86 6.27
N LEU A 170 -6.24 12.57 6.64
CA LEU A 170 -7.44 13.26 6.20
C LEU A 170 -8.34 13.57 7.39
N ALA A 171 -8.90 14.79 7.43
CA ALA A 171 -9.86 15.20 8.45
C ALA A 171 -11.30 14.93 7.98
N LYS A 172 -12.12 14.31 8.82
CA LYS A 172 -13.58 14.17 8.58
C LYS A 172 -14.26 15.55 8.74
N PRO A 173 -15.25 15.95 7.89
CA PRO A 173 -15.79 15.18 6.79
C PRO A 173 -14.87 15.20 5.57
N VAL A 174 -14.75 14.09 4.88
CA VAL A 174 -13.91 13.93 3.69
C VAL A 174 -14.77 13.40 2.54
N ASN A 175 -14.55 13.89 1.32
CA ASN A 175 -15.23 13.39 0.16
C ASN A 175 -14.53 12.14 -0.42
N GLN A 176 -15.26 11.45 -1.30
CA GLN A 176 -14.80 10.20 -1.89
C GLN A 176 -13.52 10.37 -2.73
N ASP A 177 -13.41 11.49 -3.47
CA ASP A 177 -12.28 11.72 -4.37
C ASP A 177 -10.99 12.00 -3.60
N GLU A 178 -11.07 12.74 -2.49
CA GLU A 178 -9.94 12.96 -1.58
C GLU A 178 -9.40 11.65 -1.01
N ILE A 179 -10.30 10.74 -0.60
CA ILE A 179 -9.91 9.41 -0.09
C ILE A 179 -9.19 8.63 -1.18
N PHE A 180 -9.76 8.55 -2.40
CA PHE A 180 -9.14 7.81 -3.49
C PHE A 180 -7.83 8.42 -3.96
N GLN A 181 -7.73 9.74 -4.04
CA GLN A 181 -6.50 10.43 -4.38
C GLN A 181 -5.40 10.12 -3.35
N CYS A 182 -5.73 10.19 -2.06
CA CYS A 182 -4.78 9.88 -1.00
C CYS A 182 -4.35 8.40 -1.05
N ILE A 183 -5.28 7.46 -1.17
CA ILE A 183 -4.99 6.04 -1.34
C ILE A 183 -4.08 5.82 -2.57
N GLY A 184 -4.43 6.39 -3.73
CA GLY A 184 -3.65 6.28 -4.95
C GLY A 184 -2.20 6.73 -4.78
N ASN A 185 -2.00 7.86 -4.08
CA ASN A 185 -0.66 8.36 -3.76
C ASN A 185 0.13 7.40 -2.85
N LEU A 186 -0.52 6.84 -1.83
CA LEU A 186 0.13 5.99 -0.83
C LEU A 186 0.51 4.61 -1.36
N ILE A 187 -0.32 4.01 -2.21
CA ILE A 187 -0.08 2.66 -2.75
C ILE A 187 0.42 2.66 -4.19
N GLY A 188 0.62 3.84 -4.80
CA GLY A 188 1.19 3.99 -6.14
C GLY A 188 0.23 3.63 -7.28
N MET A 189 -1.06 3.93 -7.13
CA MET A 189 -2.10 3.75 -8.16
C MET A 189 -2.50 5.09 -8.76
N GLU A 190 -1.89 5.47 -9.88
CA GLU A 190 -2.17 6.75 -10.55
C GLU A 190 -3.61 6.83 -11.13
N GLU A 191 -4.20 5.70 -11.47
CA GLU A 191 -5.55 5.59 -12.05
C GLU A 191 -6.69 5.96 -11.06
N LEU A 192 -6.39 6.21 -9.79
CA LEU A 192 -7.36 6.67 -8.80
C LEU A 192 -7.44 8.21 -8.68
N ARG A 193 -6.68 8.92 -9.53
CA ARG A 193 -6.58 10.38 -9.49
C ARG A 193 -7.60 11.12 -10.36
N ASP A 194 -8.42 10.35 -11.13
CA ASP A 194 -9.43 10.89 -12.06
C ASP A 194 -10.85 10.66 -11.53
#